data_8ec0e594eadac63b9ec7c94f49710731
#
_entry.id   8ec0e594eadac63b9ec7c94f49710731
#
_cell.length_a   1.000
_cell.length_b   1.000
_cell.length_c   1.000
_cell.angle_alpha   90.00
_cell.angle_beta   90.00
_cell.angle_gamma   90.00
#
_symmetry.space_group_name_H-M   'P 1'
#
loop_
_entity.id
_entity.type
_entity.pdbx_description
1 polymer ?
#
loop_
_entity_poly.entity_id
_entity_poly.type
_entity_poly.pdbx_seq_one_letter_code
_entity_poly.pdbx_strand_id
1 'polypeptide(L)'
;ERKHTSAERLERIIQSAMKQSHKALLPRLIPDVPFAQLLEMTADYDLRLMAHCRSTVGPERHTIDHFFRPEAKTLLMVGPEGDFSVEEIEEATRRGCQPITLGASRLRTETASLIALQWLHTLDMTSQRRPTTHEK
;
A
#
# COMPACT_ATOMS: atom_id res chain seq x y z
N GLU A 1 3.37 -25.29 6.09
CA GLU A 1 3.72 -24.70 7.39
C GLU A 1 4.46 -23.39 7.14
N ARG A 2 3.74 -22.24 7.19
CA ARG A 2 4.37 -20.91 7.02
C ARG A 2 5.23 -20.66 8.26
N LYS A 3 6.54 -20.56 8.08
CA LYS A 3 7.43 -20.06 9.13
C LYS A 3 7.05 -18.59 9.39
N HIS A 4 6.38 -18.34 10.50
CA HIS A 4 6.25 -16.98 11.00
C HIS A 4 7.64 -16.40 11.21
N THR A 5 7.96 -15.39 10.45
CA THR A 5 9.19 -14.63 10.67
C THR A 5 9.04 -13.91 12.01
N SER A 6 9.96 -14.13 12.95
CA SER A 6 9.85 -13.51 14.27
C SER A 6 9.88 -11.99 14.16
N ALA A 7 9.09 -11.31 15.00
CA ALA A 7 9.04 -9.84 15.04
C ALA A 7 10.45 -9.25 15.24
N GLU A 8 11.28 -9.85 16.07
CA GLU A 8 12.67 -9.44 16.31
C GLU A 8 13.54 -9.48 15.04
N ARG A 9 13.34 -10.48 14.19
CA ARG A 9 14.05 -10.55 12.91
C ARG A 9 13.62 -9.44 11.97
N LEU A 10 12.31 -9.15 11.89
CA LEU A 10 11.78 -8.09 11.06
C LEU A 10 12.25 -6.71 11.55
N GLU A 11 12.26 -6.48 12.84
CA GLU A 11 12.78 -5.25 13.43
C GLU A 11 14.26 -5.02 13.11
N ARG A 12 15.09 -6.07 13.19
CA ARG A 12 16.50 -5.98 12.80
C ARG A 12 16.68 -5.63 11.32
N ILE A 13 15.85 -6.20 10.43
CA ILE A 13 15.86 -5.88 9.01
C ILE A 13 15.49 -4.39 8.79
N ILE A 14 14.45 -3.91 9.45
CA ILE A 14 14.00 -2.52 9.35
C ILE A 14 15.10 -1.56 9.84
N GLN A 15 15.73 -1.84 10.97
CA GLN A 15 16.84 -1.02 11.50
C GLN A 15 18.03 -1.00 10.54
N SER A 16 18.40 -2.15 9.97
CA SER A 16 19.48 -2.24 8.99
C SER A 16 19.17 -1.43 7.73
N ALA A 17 17.97 -1.56 7.20
CA ALA A 17 17.51 -0.82 6.03
C ALA A 17 17.48 0.69 6.28
N MET A 18 17.03 1.13 7.45
CA MET A 18 17.03 2.54 7.85
C MET A 18 18.45 3.12 7.86
N LYS A 19 19.40 2.41 8.47
CA LYS A 19 20.81 2.83 8.54
C LYS A 19 21.43 2.91 7.14
N GLN A 20 21.20 1.90 6.31
CA GLN A 20 21.72 1.86 4.94
C GLN A 20 21.16 2.98 4.06
N SER A 21 19.89 3.32 4.22
CA SER A 21 19.22 4.36 3.44
C SER A 21 19.39 5.78 4.00
N HIS A 22 20.16 5.94 5.07
CA HIS A 22 20.38 7.21 5.77
C HIS A 22 19.07 7.90 6.21
N LYS A 23 18.05 7.10 6.54
CA LYS A 23 16.78 7.64 7.05
C LYS A 23 16.89 7.92 8.55
N ALA A 24 16.29 9.03 8.98
CA ALA A 24 16.27 9.42 10.40
C ALA A 24 15.07 8.78 11.16
N LEU A 25 14.04 8.34 10.43
CA LEU A 25 12.83 7.77 11.02
C LEU A 25 12.80 6.26 10.83
N LEU A 26 12.61 5.54 11.94
CA LEU A 26 12.43 4.10 11.94
C LEU A 26 10.97 3.78 11.61
N PRO A 27 10.69 2.97 10.55
CA PRO A 27 9.35 2.47 10.30
C PRO A 27 8.84 1.64 11.47
N ARG A 28 7.60 1.87 11.87
CA ARG A 28 6.95 1.09 12.92
C ARG A 28 6.47 -0.24 12.34
N LEU A 29 6.88 -1.35 12.93
CA LEU A 29 6.33 -2.66 12.67
C LEU A 29 5.09 -2.87 13.54
N ILE A 30 3.98 -3.27 12.92
CA ILE A 30 2.76 -3.67 13.62
C ILE A 30 2.67 -5.20 13.50
N PRO A 31 2.40 -5.92 14.59
CA PRO A 31 2.18 -7.36 14.54
C PRO A 31 1.03 -7.76 13.61
N ASP A 32 1.01 -9.01 13.20
CA ASP A 32 -0.08 -9.57 12.41
C ASP A 32 -1.43 -9.36 13.10
N VAL A 33 -2.40 -8.86 12.35
CA VAL A 33 -3.77 -8.67 12.80
C VAL A 33 -4.73 -9.35 11.82
N PRO A 34 -5.90 -9.82 12.26
CA PRO A 34 -6.94 -10.32 11.38
C PRO A 34 -7.36 -9.23 10.36
N PHE A 35 -7.72 -9.65 9.14
CA PHE A 35 -8.11 -8.73 8.07
C PHE A 35 -9.29 -7.82 8.47
N ALA A 36 -10.28 -8.36 9.17
CA ALA A 36 -11.41 -7.57 9.68
C ALA A 36 -10.95 -6.43 10.61
N GLN A 37 -10.00 -6.69 11.49
CA GLN A 37 -9.42 -5.67 12.38
C GLN A 37 -8.60 -4.65 11.59
N LEU A 38 -7.85 -5.08 10.58
CA LEU A 38 -7.15 -4.16 9.68
C LEU A 38 -8.12 -3.20 9.01
N LEU A 39 -9.25 -3.69 8.52
CA LEU A 39 -10.26 -2.87 7.88
C LEU A 39 -10.87 -1.80 8.80
N GLU A 40 -10.99 -2.07 10.09
CA GLU A 40 -11.44 -1.05 11.05
C GLU A 40 -10.41 0.07 11.20
N MET A 41 -9.12 -0.27 11.15
CA MET A 41 -8.03 0.71 11.19
C MET A 41 -7.95 1.58 9.93
N THR A 42 -8.59 1.16 8.83
CA THR A 42 -8.53 1.93 7.57
C THR A 42 -9.18 3.31 7.66
N ALA A 43 -10.10 3.53 8.59
CA ALA A 43 -10.79 4.80 8.77
C ALA A 43 -9.83 5.98 9.08
N ASP A 44 -8.65 5.69 9.63
CA ASP A 44 -7.64 6.70 9.98
C ASP A 44 -6.82 7.20 8.78
N TYR A 45 -7.10 6.68 7.58
CA TYR A 45 -6.36 7.02 6.36
C TYR A 45 -7.24 7.78 5.37
N ASP A 46 -6.65 8.80 4.73
CA ASP A 46 -7.33 9.63 3.73
C ASP A 46 -7.49 8.91 2.40
N LEU A 47 -6.50 8.10 2.04
CA LEU A 47 -6.47 7.30 0.82
C LEU A 47 -6.17 5.84 1.17
N ARG A 48 -7.01 4.92 0.69
CA ARG A 48 -6.92 3.49 0.94
C ARG A 48 -6.87 2.76 -0.39
N LEU A 49 -5.75 2.13 -0.66
CA LEU A 49 -5.45 1.44 -1.91
C LEU A 49 -5.34 -0.06 -1.67
N MET A 50 -5.94 -0.85 -2.54
CA MET A 50 -5.88 -2.30 -2.49
C MET A 50 -5.41 -2.86 -3.83
N ALA A 51 -4.20 -3.40 -3.86
CA ALA A 51 -3.63 -4.05 -5.03
C ALA A 51 -4.06 -5.53 -5.05
N HIS A 52 -4.88 -5.90 -6.02
CA HIS A 52 -5.33 -7.27 -6.26
C HIS A 52 -5.39 -7.60 -7.75
N CYS A 53 -5.41 -8.89 -8.09
CA CYS A 53 -5.38 -9.36 -9.48
C CYS A 53 -6.76 -9.78 -10.03
N ARG A 54 -7.82 -9.77 -9.20
CA ARG A 54 -9.17 -10.20 -9.60
C ARG A 54 -9.89 -9.10 -10.37
N SER A 55 -9.81 -9.14 -11.69
CA SER A 55 -10.40 -8.11 -12.58
C SER A 55 -11.93 -8.11 -12.64
N THR A 56 -12.58 -9.19 -12.21
CA THR A 56 -14.04 -9.36 -12.28
C THR A 56 -14.74 -9.09 -10.95
N VAL A 57 -14.00 -8.71 -9.92
CA VAL A 57 -14.52 -8.47 -8.58
C VAL A 57 -14.37 -7.01 -8.20
N GLY A 58 -15.46 -6.39 -7.76
CA GLY A 58 -15.50 -5.01 -7.34
C GLY A 58 -15.44 -4.00 -8.48
N PRO A 59 -15.18 -2.73 -8.19
CA PRO A 59 -15.02 -1.66 -9.17
C PRO A 59 -13.82 -1.89 -10.09
N GLU A 60 -13.79 -1.19 -11.22
CA GLU A 60 -12.65 -1.17 -12.12
C GLU A 60 -11.38 -0.73 -11.39
N ARG A 61 -10.28 -1.43 -11.67
CA ARG A 61 -8.98 -1.12 -11.09
C ARG A 61 -8.28 -0.06 -11.93
N HIS A 62 -7.78 0.97 -11.27
CA HIS A 62 -6.99 2.03 -11.89
C HIS A 62 -5.55 2.03 -11.38
N THR A 63 -4.68 2.74 -12.04
CA THR A 63 -3.30 2.94 -11.57
C THR A 63 -3.24 3.87 -10.36
N ILE A 64 -2.16 3.83 -9.61
CA ILE A 64 -2.01 4.60 -8.36
C ILE A 64 -2.17 6.11 -8.60
N ASP A 65 -1.64 6.61 -9.71
CA ASP A 65 -1.72 8.03 -10.08
C ASP A 65 -3.16 8.54 -10.26
N HIS A 66 -4.09 7.65 -10.63
CA HIS A 66 -5.51 8.00 -10.72
C HIS A 66 -6.11 8.43 -9.37
N PHE A 67 -5.69 7.80 -8.29
CA PHE A 67 -6.19 8.07 -6.94
C PHE A 67 -5.29 8.96 -6.11
N PHE A 68 -4.03 9.12 -6.51
CA PHE A 68 -3.01 9.81 -5.72
C PHE A 68 -3.45 11.24 -5.36
N ARG A 69 -3.26 11.60 -4.10
CA ARG A 69 -3.44 12.95 -3.58
C ARG A 69 -2.21 13.34 -2.77
N PRO A 70 -1.55 14.46 -3.09
CA PRO A 70 -0.43 14.96 -2.29
C PRO A 70 -0.82 15.10 -0.81
N GLU A 71 0.12 14.79 0.07
CA GLU A 71 -0.04 14.90 1.53
C GLU A 71 -1.11 13.99 2.17
N ALA A 72 -1.82 13.19 1.37
CA ALA A 72 -2.79 12.24 1.90
C ALA A 72 -2.10 11.14 2.72
N LYS A 73 -2.62 10.88 3.91
CA LYS A 73 -2.22 9.70 4.69
C LYS A 73 -2.75 8.46 4.00
N THR A 74 -1.85 7.73 3.36
CA THR A 74 -2.19 6.61 2.45
C THR A 74 -1.96 5.26 3.10
N LEU A 75 -2.94 4.39 3.03
CA LEU A 75 -2.83 2.95 3.30
C LEU A 75 -2.74 2.19 1.99
N LEU A 76 -1.76 1.32 1.87
CA LEU A 76 -1.60 0.40 0.75
C LEU A 76 -1.71 -1.04 1.25
N MET A 77 -2.67 -1.79 0.71
CA MET A 77 -2.82 -3.22 0.92
C MET A 77 -2.39 -3.98 -0.33
N VAL A 78 -1.57 -5.00 -0.15
CA VAL A 78 -1.08 -5.86 -1.24
C VAL A 78 -1.45 -7.30 -0.92
N GLY A 79 -2.09 -7.98 -1.87
CA GLY A 79 -2.54 -9.36 -1.69
C GLY A 79 -1.40 -10.37 -1.56
N PRO A 80 -1.62 -11.47 -0.83
CA PRO A 80 -0.70 -12.60 -0.78
C PRO A 80 -0.69 -13.34 -2.14
N GLU A 81 0.07 -14.43 -2.23
CA GLU A 81 0.19 -15.23 -3.46
C GLU A 81 -1.16 -15.77 -3.96
N GLY A 82 -2.09 -16.05 -3.04
CA GLY A 82 -3.47 -16.46 -3.36
C GLY A 82 -4.43 -15.32 -3.65
N ASP A 83 -3.96 -14.08 -3.58
CA ASP A 83 -4.75 -12.86 -3.63
C ASP A 83 -5.72 -12.71 -2.43
N PHE A 84 -6.44 -11.60 -2.38
CA PHE A 84 -7.57 -11.43 -1.48
C PHE A 84 -8.76 -12.29 -1.93
N SER A 85 -9.58 -12.74 -1.00
CA SER A 85 -10.84 -13.40 -1.34
C SER A 85 -11.84 -12.40 -1.95
N VAL A 86 -12.89 -12.92 -2.57
CA VAL A 86 -13.96 -12.07 -3.12
C VAL A 86 -14.61 -11.24 -2.01
N GLU A 87 -14.89 -11.89 -0.88
CA GLU A 87 -15.52 -11.28 0.28
C GLU A 87 -14.64 -10.20 0.91
N GLU A 88 -13.32 -10.41 0.96
CA GLU A 88 -12.35 -9.42 1.45
C GLU A 88 -12.32 -8.18 0.55
N ILE A 89 -12.34 -8.36 -0.78
CA ILE A 89 -12.35 -7.25 -1.74
C ILE A 89 -13.67 -6.47 -1.63
N GLU A 90 -14.80 -7.15 -1.55
CA GLU A 90 -16.10 -6.52 -1.41
C GLU A 90 -16.23 -5.72 -0.11
N GLU A 91 -15.77 -6.28 1.01
CA GLU A 91 -15.79 -5.59 2.30
C GLU A 91 -14.86 -4.38 2.31
N ALA A 92 -13.64 -4.51 1.79
CA ALA A 92 -12.71 -3.40 1.66
C ALA A 92 -13.28 -2.28 0.78
N THR A 93 -13.93 -2.64 -0.33
CA THR A 93 -14.59 -1.69 -1.23
C THR A 93 -15.72 -0.94 -0.53
N ARG A 94 -16.55 -1.63 0.24
CA ARG A 94 -17.62 -1.00 1.04
C ARG A 94 -17.08 0.01 2.05
N ARG A 95 -15.87 -0.22 2.54
CA ARG A 95 -15.16 0.70 3.46
C ARG A 95 -14.35 1.79 2.75
N GLY A 96 -14.52 1.94 1.44
CA GLY A 96 -13.90 2.99 0.64
C GLY A 96 -12.46 2.71 0.20
N CYS A 97 -12.02 1.45 0.24
CA CYS A 97 -10.75 1.07 -0.37
C CYS A 97 -10.87 1.09 -1.89
N GLN A 98 -9.89 1.71 -2.54
CA GLN A 98 -9.84 1.83 -4.00
C GLN A 98 -9.03 0.69 -4.60
N PRO A 99 -9.58 -0.06 -5.55
CA PRO A 99 -8.86 -1.14 -6.20
C PRO A 99 -7.84 -0.58 -7.18
N ILE A 100 -6.60 -1.04 -7.07
CA ILE A 100 -5.52 -0.61 -7.97
C ILE A 100 -4.91 -1.77 -8.75
N THR A 101 -4.33 -1.43 -9.90
CA THR A 101 -3.48 -2.30 -10.69
C THR A 101 -2.07 -1.73 -10.79
N LEU A 102 -1.07 -2.61 -10.80
CA LEU A 102 0.33 -2.25 -11.01
C LEU A 102 0.82 -2.58 -12.43
N GLY A 103 -0.09 -2.89 -13.32
CA GLY A 103 0.17 -3.25 -14.72
C GLY A 103 -0.49 -4.55 -15.14
N ALA A 104 -0.20 -4.98 -16.36
CA ALA A 104 -0.81 -6.17 -16.97
C ALA A 104 -0.24 -7.48 -16.43
N SER A 105 1.01 -7.47 -15.96
CA SER A 105 1.69 -8.68 -15.45
C SER A 105 1.35 -8.95 -14.00
N ARG A 106 1.18 -10.24 -13.68
CA ARG A 106 1.04 -10.67 -12.29
C ARG A 106 2.40 -10.61 -11.59
N LEU A 107 2.48 -9.85 -10.52
CA LEU A 107 3.68 -9.67 -9.72
C LEU A 107 3.61 -10.55 -8.46
N ARG A 108 4.78 -10.96 -7.95
CA ARG A 108 4.88 -11.52 -6.60
C ARG A 108 4.59 -10.45 -5.57
N THR A 109 4.08 -10.83 -4.41
CA THR A 109 3.66 -9.91 -3.34
C THR A 109 4.78 -8.93 -2.93
N GLU A 110 6.01 -9.43 -2.74
CA GLU A 110 7.16 -8.61 -2.39
C GLU A 110 7.52 -7.61 -3.51
N THR A 111 7.46 -8.04 -4.77
CA THR A 111 7.71 -7.16 -5.93
C THR A 111 6.60 -6.13 -6.07
N ALA A 112 5.35 -6.52 -5.94
CA ALA A 112 4.20 -5.62 -5.97
C ALA A 112 4.30 -4.55 -4.88
N SER A 113 4.69 -4.93 -3.68
CA SER A 113 4.87 -4.02 -2.55
C SER A 113 5.95 -2.97 -2.82
N LEU A 114 7.11 -3.38 -3.35
CA LEU A 114 8.20 -2.46 -3.70
C LEU A 114 7.81 -1.50 -4.82
N ILE A 115 7.18 -2.00 -5.88
CA ILE A 115 6.75 -1.19 -7.02
C ILE A 115 5.70 -0.16 -6.59
N ALA A 116 4.70 -0.57 -5.83
CA ALA A 116 3.63 0.31 -5.38
C ALA A 116 4.17 1.41 -4.44
N LEU A 117 5.05 1.07 -3.50
CA LEU A 117 5.68 2.04 -2.61
C LEU A 117 6.55 3.03 -3.39
N GLN A 118 7.35 2.54 -4.35
CA GLN A 118 8.17 3.42 -5.18
C GLN A 118 7.32 4.33 -6.06
N TRP A 119 6.21 3.83 -6.59
CA TRP A 119 5.28 4.65 -7.37
C TRP A 119 4.69 5.79 -6.54
N LEU A 120 4.15 5.48 -5.35
CA LEU A 120 3.66 6.50 -4.41
C LEU A 120 4.74 7.52 -4.07
N HIS A 121 5.96 7.09 -3.77
CA HIS A 121 7.07 7.97 -3.45
C HIS A 121 7.43 8.88 -4.63
N THR A 122 7.44 8.36 -5.85
CA THR A 122 7.73 9.16 -7.06
C THR A 122 6.66 10.22 -7.29
N LEU A 123 5.38 9.87 -7.13
CA LEU A 123 4.27 10.81 -7.26
C LEU A 123 4.36 11.93 -6.21
N ASP A 124 4.69 11.59 -4.97
CA ASP A 124 4.87 12.58 -3.90
C ASP A 124 6.02 13.54 -4.19
N MET A 125 7.18 13.02 -4.58
CA MET A 125 8.33 13.84 -4.97
C MET A 125 8.02 14.79 -6.14
N THR A 126 7.26 14.33 -7.11
CA THR A 126 6.92 15.14 -8.30
C THR A 126 5.86 16.19 -7.98
N SER A 127 4.95 15.90 -7.05
CA SER A 127 3.94 16.86 -6.60
C SER A 127 4.56 18.04 -5.85
N GLN A 128 5.57 17.78 -5.03
CA GLN A 128 6.28 18.81 -4.26
C GLN A 128 7.12 19.74 -5.15
N ARG A 129 7.48 19.31 -6.36
CA ARG A 129 8.29 20.11 -7.32
C ARG A 129 7.44 21.00 -8.23
N ARG A 130 6.12 20.89 -8.22
CA ARG A 130 5.28 21.82 -8.99
C ARG A 130 5.29 23.19 -8.32
N PRO A 131 5.79 24.26 -9.00
CA PRO A 131 5.68 25.60 -8.46
C PRO A 131 4.20 25.93 -8.32
N THR A 132 3.81 26.46 -7.17
CA THR A 132 2.51 27.08 -6.98
C THR A 132 2.37 28.20 -7.99
N THR A 133 1.68 27.97 -9.08
CA THR A 133 1.28 29.03 -10.00
C THR A 133 0.23 29.84 -9.25
N HIS A 134 0.67 30.89 -8.57
CA HIS A 134 -0.22 31.93 -8.13
C HIS A 134 -0.72 32.63 -9.38
N GLU A 135 -1.88 32.23 -9.86
CA GLU A 135 -2.65 33.09 -10.76
C GLU A 135 -3.02 34.36 -10.00
N LYS A 136 -2.51 35.47 -10.53
CA LYS A 136 -2.94 36.82 -10.11
C LYS A 136 -4.31 37.12 -10.69
#